data_3ea7e139fc39c83d3a57c65cfdb1fcf5
#
_entry.id   3ea7e139fc39c83d3a57c65cfdb1fcf5
#
_cell.length_a   1.000
_cell.length_b   1.000
_cell.length_c   1.000
_cell.angle_alpha   90.00
_cell.angle_beta   90.00
_cell.angle_gamma   90.00
#
_symmetry.space_group_name_H-M   'P 1'
#
loop_
_entity.id
_entity.type
_entity.pdbx_description
1 polymer ?
#
loop_
_entity_poly.entity_id
_entity_poly.type
_entity_poly.pdbx_seq_one_letter_code
_entity_poly.pdbx_strand_id
1 'polypeptide(L)'
;VGQSALTTTLQNAIKNKQLAHAYLFCGPRGVGKTTCARIFAKSINCFHPNNQGEACNKCESCVSFNEQRSYNIHELDAASNNSVDDIRSLAEQVRIPPQLGKYKVYIIDEVHMLSSSAFNAFLKTLEEPPAHAIFILATTEKHKIIPTILSRCQIYDFHRIGINDICAYLQYVADSEGIETEPEALNAIALKSDGGMRDALSIFDQVSSYGAGK
;
A
#
# COMPACT_ATOMS: atom_id res chain seq x y z
N VAL A 1 3.78 -5.32 9.51
CA VAL A 1 4.48 -6.49 10.09
C VAL A 1 5.65 -6.84 9.18
N GLY A 2 6.85 -7.14 9.75
CA GLY A 2 8.02 -7.61 9.00
C GLY A 2 8.72 -6.60 8.08
N GLN A 3 8.30 -5.31 8.04
CA GLN A 3 8.86 -4.26 7.18
C GLN A 3 9.31 -3.03 7.97
N SER A 4 9.91 -3.23 9.14
CA SER A 4 10.18 -2.15 10.11
C SER A 4 11.10 -1.04 9.57
N ALA A 5 12.18 -1.38 8.87
CA ALA A 5 13.11 -0.40 8.30
C ALA A 5 12.42 0.51 7.26
N LEU A 6 11.58 -0.08 6.42
CA LEU A 6 10.83 0.62 5.39
C LEU A 6 9.78 1.56 6.01
N THR A 7 8.99 1.06 6.97
CA THR A 7 7.96 1.87 7.64
C THR A 7 8.59 3.04 8.42
N THR A 8 9.72 2.83 9.08
CA THR A 8 10.46 3.89 9.77
C THR A 8 10.90 4.98 8.79
N THR A 9 11.39 4.61 7.61
CA THR A 9 11.80 5.58 6.58
C THR A 9 10.61 6.42 6.10
N LEU A 10 9.46 5.80 5.84
CA LEU A 10 8.24 6.51 5.44
C LEU A 10 7.71 7.43 6.56
N GLN A 11 7.73 6.98 7.81
CA GLN A 11 7.37 7.81 8.96
C GLN A 11 8.29 9.02 9.10
N ASN A 12 9.60 8.86 8.91
CA ASN A 12 10.55 9.97 8.93
C ASN A 12 10.30 10.98 7.81
N ALA A 13 9.93 10.52 6.61
CA ALA A 13 9.56 11.41 5.51
C ALA A 13 8.34 12.29 5.87
N ILE A 14 7.34 11.73 6.57
CA ILE A 14 6.18 12.48 7.06
C ILE A 14 6.59 13.50 8.14
N LYS A 15 7.35 13.07 9.15
CA LYS A 15 7.81 13.93 10.26
C LYS A 15 8.60 15.11 9.77
N ASN A 16 9.53 14.87 8.86
CA ASN A 16 10.43 15.88 8.32
C ASN A 16 9.80 16.72 7.19
N LYS A 17 8.55 16.42 6.81
CA LYS A 17 7.84 17.06 5.68
C LYS A 17 8.64 16.98 4.37
N GLN A 18 9.35 15.88 4.18
CA GLN A 18 10.18 15.61 3.00
C GLN A 18 9.53 14.51 2.17
N LEU A 19 8.38 14.83 1.58
CA LEU A 19 7.64 13.90 0.72
C LEU A 19 8.12 14.00 -0.72
N ALA A 20 8.34 12.87 -1.35
CA ALA A 20 8.56 12.79 -2.80
C ALA A 20 7.22 12.82 -3.54
N HIS A 21 7.25 13.20 -4.82
CA HIS A 21 6.05 13.18 -5.67
C HIS A 21 5.68 11.77 -6.13
N ALA A 22 6.63 10.85 -6.18
CA ALA A 22 6.39 9.48 -6.61
C ALA A 22 7.17 8.46 -5.77
N TYR A 23 6.48 7.40 -5.41
CA TYR A 23 6.99 6.24 -4.68
C TYR A 23 6.73 4.98 -5.50
N LEU A 24 7.68 4.04 -5.48
CA LEU A 24 7.52 2.74 -6.10
C LEU A 24 7.74 1.63 -5.06
N PHE A 25 6.69 0.93 -4.71
CA PHE A 25 6.71 -0.21 -3.79
C PHE A 25 6.86 -1.50 -4.58
N CYS A 26 8.00 -2.14 -4.47
CA CYS A 26 8.32 -3.37 -5.18
C CYS A 26 8.37 -4.55 -4.22
N GLY A 27 7.99 -5.73 -4.65
CA GLY A 27 8.15 -6.94 -3.87
C GLY A 27 7.10 -8.00 -4.14
N PRO A 28 7.23 -9.18 -3.53
CA PRO A 28 6.32 -10.31 -3.74
C PRO A 28 4.87 -9.98 -3.44
N ARG A 29 3.97 -10.84 -3.90
CA ARG A 29 2.54 -10.74 -3.57
C ARG A 29 2.32 -10.99 -2.07
N GLY A 30 1.33 -10.29 -1.49
CA GLY A 30 0.88 -10.54 -0.13
C GLY A 30 1.77 -10.00 1.00
N VAL A 31 2.86 -9.27 0.69
CA VAL A 31 3.80 -8.73 1.70
C VAL A 31 3.38 -7.36 2.27
N GLY A 32 2.25 -6.81 1.83
CA GLY A 32 1.67 -5.58 2.40
C GLY A 32 1.94 -4.29 1.62
N LYS A 33 2.35 -4.32 0.35
CA LYS A 33 2.60 -3.12 -0.48
C LYS A 33 1.40 -2.17 -0.52
N THR A 34 0.26 -2.65 -0.97
CA THR A 34 -0.98 -1.85 -1.11
C THR A 34 -1.50 -1.38 0.25
N THR A 35 -1.40 -2.24 1.28
CA THR A 35 -1.78 -1.86 2.66
C THR A 35 -0.88 -0.74 3.18
N CYS A 36 0.43 -0.82 2.96
CA CYS A 36 1.38 0.22 3.34
C CYS A 36 1.10 1.52 2.56
N ALA A 37 0.80 1.44 1.27
CA ALA A 37 0.41 2.58 0.45
C ALA A 37 -0.81 3.31 1.00
N ARG A 38 -1.85 2.57 1.40
CA ARG A 38 -3.07 3.10 2.01
C ARG A 38 -2.79 3.79 3.35
N ILE A 39 -2.02 3.14 4.23
CA ILE A 39 -1.64 3.71 5.54
C ILE A 39 -0.82 4.98 5.34
N PHE A 40 0.14 4.98 4.41
CA PHE A 40 0.97 6.13 4.11
C PHE A 40 0.14 7.27 3.53
N ALA A 41 -0.73 7.02 2.55
CA ALA A 41 -1.65 8.00 1.97
C ALA A 41 -2.56 8.65 3.03
N LYS A 42 -3.11 7.84 3.94
CA LYS A 42 -3.91 8.32 5.07
C LYS A 42 -3.11 9.20 6.01
N SER A 43 -1.87 8.80 6.34
CA SER A 43 -1.02 9.52 7.29
C SER A 43 -0.58 10.88 6.76
N ILE A 44 -0.22 11.01 5.48
CA ILE A 44 0.18 12.30 4.88
C ILE A 44 -0.97 13.29 4.74
N ASN A 45 -2.21 12.79 4.66
CA ASN A 45 -3.43 13.61 4.62
C ASN A 45 -4.07 13.83 5.99
N CYS A 46 -3.55 13.22 7.05
CA CYS A 46 -4.06 13.40 8.39
C CYS A 46 -3.85 14.85 8.87
N PHE A 47 -4.88 15.46 9.44
CA PHE A 47 -4.79 16.84 9.95
C PHE A 47 -4.00 16.93 11.27
N HIS A 48 -4.01 15.86 12.05
CA HIS A 48 -3.40 15.78 13.38
C HIS A 48 -2.60 14.47 13.52
N PRO A 49 -1.49 14.27 12.74
CA PRO A 49 -0.67 13.09 12.91
C PRO A 49 -0.04 13.07 14.30
N ASN A 50 0.18 11.88 14.83
CA ASN A 50 0.89 11.72 16.11
C ASN A 50 2.41 12.05 15.96
N ASN A 51 3.13 12.00 17.08
CA ASN A 51 4.59 12.27 17.10
C ASN A 51 5.39 11.25 16.26
N GLN A 52 4.81 10.12 15.89
CA GLN A 52 5.43 9.10 15.04
C GLN A 52 5.08 9.28 13.56
N GLY A 53 4.26 10.30 13.21
CA GLY A 53 3.83 10.54 11.84
C GLY A 53 2.67 9.65 11.40
N GLU A 54 1.96 9.02 12.34
CA GLU A 54 0.85 8.14 12.03
C GLU A 54 -0.48 8.89 12.05
N ALA A 55 -1.46 8.38 11.31
CA ALA A 55 -2.78 8.96 11.22
C ALA A 55 -3.55 8.89 12.55
N CYS A 56 -4.22 9.97 12.94
CA CYS A 56 -4.96 10.06 14.21
C CYS A 56 -6.24 9.22 14.25
N ASN A 57 -6.74 8.74 13.11
CA ASN A 57 -7.99 7.98 12.94
C ASN A 57 -9.29 8.69 13.36
N LYS A 58 -9.22 9.97 13.73
CA LYS A 58 -10.36 10.73 14.30
C LYS A 58 -10.71 11.98 13.52
N CYS A 59 -9.78 12.58 12.77
CA CYS A 59 -10.05 13.77 11.96
C CYS A 59 -10.90 13.41 10.73
N GLU A 60 -11.54 14.40 10.14
CA GLU A 60 -12.42 14.26 8.98
C GLU A 60 -11.72 13.52 7.81
N SER A 61 -10.46 13.84 7.53
CA SER A 61 -9.67 13.14 6.50
C SER A 61 -9.49 11.65 6.80
N CYS A 62 -9.22 11.30 8.06
CA CYS A 62 -9.06 9.90 8.46
C CYS A 62 -10.38 9.12 8.45
N VAL A 63 -11.45 9.76 8.90
CA VAL A 63 -12.79 9.15 8.92
C VAL A 63 -13.30 8.91 7.50
N SER A 64 -13.22 9.92 6.63
CA SER A 64 -13.63 9.78 5.23
C SER A 64 -12.85 8.70 4.49
N PHE A 65 -11.56 8.55 4.79
CA PHE A 65 -10.76 7.46 4.25
C PHE A 65 -11.21 6.08 4.75
N ASN A 66 -11.45 5.94 6.05
CA ASN A 66 -11.91 4.68 6.64
C ASN A 66 -13.26 4.23 6.07
N GLU A 67 -14.13 5.19 5.76
CA GLU A 67 -15.45 4.97 5.16
C GLU A 67 -15.42 4.89 3.64
N GLN A 68 -14.22 4.85 3.02
CA GLN A 68 -14.02 4.79 1.58
C GLN A 68 -14.67 5.95 0.81
N ARG A 69 -14.78 7.11 1.44
CA ARG A 69 -15.37 8.35 0.88
C ARG A 69 -14.35 9.48 0.70
N SER A 70 -13.06 9.15 0.71
CA SER A 70 -12.02 10.16 0.53
C SER A 70 -11.99 10.67 -0.92
N TYR A 71 -12.12 11.99 -1.08
CA TYR A 71 -11.94 12.66 -2.37
C TYR A 71 -10.46 12.91 -2.70
N ASN A 72 -9.55 12.63 -1.79
CA ASN A 72 -8.14 12.93 -1.92
C ASN A 72 -7.26 11.70 -2.13
N ILE A 73 -7.78 10.50 -1.87
CA ILE A 73 -7.02 9.26 -2.03
C ILE A 73 -7.76 8.38 -3.03
N HIS A 74 -7.13 8.19 -4.18
CA HIS A 74 -7.67 7.43 -5.30
C HIS A 74 -6.86 6.15 -5.48
N GLU A 75 -7.54 5.03 -5.63
CA GLU A 75 -6.91 3.74 -5.90
C GLU A 75 -7.31 3.26 -7.29
N LEU A 76 -6.33 2.79 -8.04
CA LEU A 76 -6.47 2.25 -9.37
C LEU A 76 -5.70 0.95 -9.46
N ASP A 77 -6.37 -0.11 -9.91
CA ASP A 77 -5.73 -1.37 -10.25
C ASP A 77 -5.40 -1.36 -11.76
N ALA A 78 -4.12 -1.35 -12.08
CA ALA A 78 -3.65 -1.35 -13.46
C ALA A 78 -3.95 -2.64 -14.21
N ALA A 79 -4.28 -3.75 -13.52
CA ALA A 79 -4.75 -4.96 -14.19
C ALA A 79 -6.11 -4.76 -14.86
N SER A 80 -6.97 -3.93 -14.26
CA SER A 80 -8.31 -3.62 -14.76
C SER A 80 -8.37 -2.31 -15.56
N ASN A 81 -7.45 -1.37 -15.32
CA ASN A 81 -7.42 -0.02 -15.89
C ASN A 81 -6.05 0.24 -16.54
N ASN A 82 -5.77 -0.39 -17.65
CA ASN A 82 -4.46 -0.40 -18.30
C ASN A 82 -4.40 0.38 -19.62
N SER A 83 -5.49 0.99 -20.04
CA SER A 83 -5.58 1.71 -21.29
C SER A 83 -4.96 3.11 -21.21
N VAL A 84 -4.65 3.67 -22.37
CA VAL A 84 -4.17 5.06 -22.48
C VAL A 84 -5.22 6.05 -21.99
N ASP A 85 -6.50 5.75 -22.26
CA ASP A 85 -7.59 6.68 -21.93
C ASP A 85 -7.86 6.70 -20.42
N ASP A 86 -7.70 5.56 -19.72
CA ASP A 86 -7.74 5.51 -18.25
C ASP A 86 -6.66 6.43 -17.65
N ILE A 87 -5.44 6.35 -18.16
CA ILE A 87 -4.31 7.16 -17.69
C ILE A 87 -4.46 8.64 -18.08
N ARG A 88 -5.03 8.97 -19.23
CA ARG A 88 -5.35 10.36 -19.60
C ARG A 88 -6.39 10.95 -18.66
N SER A 89 -7.45 10.20 -18.37
CA SER A 89 -8.49 10.62 -17.41
C SER A 89 -7.88 10.84 -16.02
N LEU A 90 -6.97 9.97 -15.58
CA LEU A 90 -6.22 10.14 -14.35
C LEU A 90 -5.39 11.43 -14.37
N ALA A 91 -4.65 11.68 -15.45
CA ALA A 91 -3.81 12.88 -15.61
C ALA A 91 -4.61 14.20 -15.58
N GLU A 92 -5.84 14.21 -16.08
CA GLU A 92 -6.76 15.34 -15.97
C GLU A 92 -7.22 15.56 -14.53
N GLN A 93 -7.58 14.48 -13.82
CA GLN A 93 -8.00 14.53 -12.42
C GLN A 93 -6.86 15.01 -11.50
N VAL A 94 -5.63 14.64 -11.81
CA VAL A 94 -4.44 15.03 -11.03
C VAL A 94 -4.26 16.56 -11.01
N ARG A 95 -4.62 17.25 -12.07
CA ARG A 95 -4.50 18.72 -12.18
C ARG A 95 -5.43 19.48 -11.24
N ILE A 96 -6.51 18.84 -10.80
CA ILE A 96 -7.51 19.48 -9.92
C ILE A 96 -6.97 19.41 -8.48
N PRO A 97 -6.73 20.55 -7.81
CA PRO A 97 -6.24 20.55 -6.43
C PRO A 97 -7.25 19.93 -5.46
N PRO A 98 -6.79 19.45 -4.28
CA PRO A 98 -7.69 18.92 -3.27
C PRO A 98 -8.59 20.02 -2.72
N GLN A 99 -9.86 19.70 -2.50
CA GLN A 99 -10.81 20.63 -1.88
C GLN A 99 -10.58 20.74 -0.35
N LEU A 100 -10.13 19.67 0.26
CA LEU A 100 -9.84 19.56 1.68
C LEU A 100 -8.50 18.86 1.85
N GLY A 101 -7.64 19.35 2.77
CA GLY A 101 -6.32 18.74 2.99
C GLY A 101 -5.23 19.26 2.06
N LYS A 102 -4.08 18.59 2.06
CA LYS A 102 -2.86 19.07 1.39
C LYS A 102 -2.57 18.37 0.08
N TYR A 103 -2.84 17.08 0.01
CA TYR A 103 -2.37 16.22 -1.08
C TYR A 103 -3.51 15.42 -1.69
N LYS A 104 -3.45 15.26 -3.01
CA LYS A 104 -4.14 14.20 -3.74
C LYS A 104 -3.17 13.04 -3.93
N VAL A 105 -3.56 11.86 -3.46
CA VAL A 105 -2.73 10.65 -3.53
C VAL A 105 -3.36 9.67 -4.50
N TYR A 106 -2.55 9.19 -5.42
CA TYR A 106 -2.94 8.20 -6.41
C TYR A 106 -2.15 6.92 -6.17
N ILE A 107 -2.84 5.89 -5.71
CA ILE A 107 -2.28 4.54 -5.52
C ILE A 107 -2.58 3.75 -6.79
N ILE A 108 -1.53 3.30 -7.49
CA ILE A 108 -1.66 2.48 -8.70
C ILE A 108 -1.06 1.12 -8.40
N ASP A 109 -1.92 0.14 -8.22
CA ASP A 109 -1.49 -1.24 -7.94
C ASP A 109 -1.22 -2.00 -9.25
N GLU A 110 -0.29 -2.95 -9.17
CA GLU A 110 0.20 -3.76 -10.30
C GLU A 110 0.58 -2.92 -11.54
N VAL A 111 1.27 -1.80 -11.30
CA VAL A 111 1.59 -0.79 -12.32
C VAL A 111 2.31 -1.35 -13.55
N HIS A 112 3.00 -2.50 -13.43
CA HIS A 112 3.61 -3.21 -14.56
C HIS A 112 2.60 -3.74 -15.60
N MET A 113 1.31 -3.76 -15.26
CA MET A 113 0.23 -4.18 -16.17
C MET A 113 -0.22 -3.07 -17.12
N LEU A 114 0.23 -1.83 -16.94
CA LEU A 114 -0.05 -0.75 -17.86
C LEU A 114 0.52 -1.06 -19.26
N SER A 115 -0.24 -0.71 -20.30
CA SER A 115 0.26 -0.79 -21.67
C SER A 115 1.44 0.18 -21.89
N SER A 116 2.29 -0.08 -22.86
CA SER A 116 3.43 0.80 -23.17
C SER A 116 3.01 2.23 -23.48
N SER A 117 1.87 2.39 -24.15
CA SER A 117 1.31 3.70 -24.47
C SER A 117 0.72 4.40 -23.22
N ALA A 118 0.14 3.64 -22.28
CA ALA A 118 -0.29 4.15 -20.99
C ALA A 118 0.89 4.59 -20.12
N PHE A 119 1.97 3.82 -20.08
CA PHE A 119 3.22 4.23 -19.44
C PHE A 119 3.76 5.56 -19.98
N ASN A 120 3.80 5.72 -21.31
CA ASN A 120 4.28 6.95 -21.93
C ASN A 120 3.37 8.17 -21.62
N ALA A 121 2.06 7.96 -21.53
CA ALA A 121 1.13 9.00 -21.12
C ALA A 121 1.34 9.38 -19.64
N PHE A 122 1.61 8.41 -18.79
CA PHE A 122 1.86 8.61 -17.36
C PHE A 122 3.18 9.32 -17.08
N LEU A 123 4.23 9.05 -17.87
CA LEU A 123 5.53 9.72 -17.75
C LEU A 123 5.42 11.23 -17.75
N LYS A 124 4.57 11.82 -18.61
CA LYS A 124 4.36 13.27 -18.67
C LYS A 124 3.87 13.84 -17.34
N THR A 125 3.00 13.10 -16.65
CA THR A 125 2.49 13.50 -15.34
C THR A 125 3.54 13.36 -14.24
N LEU A 126 4.42 12.35 -14.34
CA LEU A 126 5.54 12.16 -13.39
C LEU A 126 6.70 13.12 -13.61
N GLU A 127 6.87 13.65 -14.83
CA GLU A 127 7.92 14.64 -15.15
C GLU A 127 7.60 16.02 -14.57
N GLU A 128 6.35 16.43 -14.65
CA GLU A 128 5.87 17.72 -14.16
C GLU A 128 4.65 17.54 -13.25
N PRO A 129 4.83 16.89 -12.08
CA PRO A 129 3.71 16.64 -11.19
C PRO A 129 3.24 17.94 -10.52
N PRO A 130 1.91 18.19 -10.39
CA PRO A 130 1.42 19.26 -9.56
C PRO A 130 1.93 19.14 -8.13
N ALA A 131 2.20 20.25 -7.46
CA ALA A 131 2.75 20.27 -6.10
C ALA A 131 1.90 19.51 -5.06
N HIS A 132 0.61 19.39 -5.30
CA HIS A 132 -0.34 18.68 -4.44
C HIS A 132 -0.47 17.18 -4.76
N ALA A 133 0.13 16.69 -5.86
CA ALA A 133 -0.04 15.30 -6.29
C ALA A 133 1.09 14.41 -5.77
N ILE A 134 0.70 13.26 -5.21
CA ILE A 134 1.62 12.20 -4.78
C ILE A 134 1.18 10.88 -5.40
N PHE A 135 2.11 10.19 -6.04
CA PHE A 135 1.89 8.89 -6.66
C PHE A 135 2.54 7.80 -5.82
N ILE A 136 1.80 6.72 -5.55
CA ILE A 136 2.31 5.52 -4.90
C ILE A 136 2.04 4.35 -5.84
N LEU A 137 3.07 3.92 -6.52
CA LEU A 137 3.02 2.82 -7.47
C LEU A 137 3.38 1.52 -6.75
N ALA A 138 2.66 0.45 -6.99
CA ALA A 138 3.00 -0.87 -6.47
C ALA A 138 3.18 -1.88 -7.60
N THR A 139 4.16 -2.76 -7.47
CA THR A 139 4.44 -3.81 -8.45
C THR A 139 5.00 -5.07 -7.81
N THR A 140 4.61 -6.21 -8.34
CA THR A 140 5.26 -7.49 -8.06
C THR A 140 6.45 -7.76 -8.99
N GLU A 141 6.58 -7.00 -10.09
CA GLU A 141 7.55 -7.23 -11.16
C GLU A 141 8.35 -5.97 -11.50
N LYS A 142 9.27 -5.60 -10.59
CA LYS A 142 10.14 -4.42 -10.75
C LYS A 142 10.87 -4.37 -12.09
N HIS A 143 11.29 -5.53 -12.61
CA HIS A 143 12.03 -5.64 -13.85
C HIS A 143 11.21 -5.26 -15.10
N LYS A 144 9.88 -5.24 -15.01
CA LYS A 144 8.99 -4.78 -16.08
C LYS A 144 8.77 -3.26 -16.08
N ILE A 145 9.21 -2.57 -15.03
CA ILE A 145 9.08 -1.11 -14.95
C ILE A 145 10.19 -0.46 -15.76
N ILE A 146 9.80 0.44 -16.65
CA ILE A 146 10.75 1.12 -17.53
C ILE A 146 11.70 2.03 -16.72
N PRO A 147 12.99 2.14 -17.13
CA PRO A 147 14.00 2.91 -16.38
C PRO A 147 13.63 4.37 -16.15
N THR A 148 12.88 4.97 -17.07
CA THR A 148 12.42 6.37 -16.97
C THR A 148 11.44 6.60 -15.82
N ILE A 149 10.63 5.61 -15.43
CA ILE A 149 9.79 5.66 -14.23
C ILE A 149 10.64 5.40 -12.99
N LEU A 150 11.51 4.37 -13.01
CA LEU A 150 12.38 4.05 -11.90
C LEU A 150 13.22 5.25 -11.43
N SER A 151 13.73 6.05 -12.37
CA SER A 151 14.56 7.23 -12.07
C SER A 151 13.79 8.39 -11.44
N ARG A 152 12.46 8.39 -11.50
CA ARG A 152 11.57 9.44 -10.95
C ARG A 152 10.89 9.06 -9.65
N CYS A 153 11.04 7.82 -9.22
CA CYS A 153 10.41 7.31 -8.02
C CYS A 153 11.41 7.05 -6.90
N GLN A 154 11.00 7.30 -5.66
CA GLN A 154 11.68 6.69 -4.51
C GLN A 154 11.27 5.23 -4.42
N ILE A 155 12.25 4.33 -4.52
CA ILE A 155 12.02 2.88 -4.59
C ILE A 155 12.11 2.28 -3.20
N TYR A 156 11.11 1.47 -2.83
CA TYR A 156 11.03 0.72 -1.60
C TYR A 156 10.85 -0.76 -1.92
N ASP A 157 11.84 -1.57 -1.57
CA ASP A 157 11.83 -3.00 -1.81
C ASP A 157 11.26 -3.74 -0.59
N PHE A 158 10.07 -4.29 -0.74
CA PHE A 158 9.39 -5.13 0.26
C PHE A 158 9.91 -6.55 0.16
N HIS A 159 10.17 -7.16 1.29
CA HIS A 159 10.66 -8.52 1.40
C HIS A 159 9.59 -9.47 1.91
N ARG A 160 9.82 -10.77 1.71
CA ARG A 160 9.02 -11.82 2.34
C ARG A 160 9.07 -11.65 3.85
N ILE A 161 7.93 -11.82 4.48
CA ILE A 161 7.80 -11.69 5.94
C ILE A 161 8.37 -12.96 6.59
N GLY A 162 9.15 -12.77 7.65
CA GLY A 162 9.73 -13.88 8.39
C GLY A 162 8.67 -14.75 9.08
N ILE A 163 8.95 -16.04 9.23
CA ILE A 163 8.03 -17.00 9.86
C ILE A 163 7.62 -16.54 11.26
N ASN A 164 8.56 -16.05 12.06
CA ASN A 164 8.29 -15.58 13.42
C ASN A 164 7.34 -14.38 13.44
N ASP A 165 7.49 -13.44 12.50
CA ASP A 165 6.62 -12.28 12.38
C ASP A 165 5.21 -12.67 11.94
N ILE A 166 5.10 -13.67 11.05
CA ILE A 166 3.81 -14.22 10.63
C ILE A 166 3.12 -14.91 11.80
N CYS A 167 3.83 -15.81 12.51
CA CYS A 167 3.28 -16.51 13.68
C CYS A 167 2.80 -15.52 14.74
N ALA A 168 3.60 -14.50 15.07
CA ALA A 168 3.23 -13.49 16.06
C ALA A 168 1.98 -12.72 15.64
N TYR A 169 1.84 -12.41 14.36
CA TYR A 169 0.66 -11.71 13.87
C TYR A 169 -0.58 -12.60 13.81
N LEU A 170 -0.43 -13.86 13.42
CA LEU A 170 -1.53 -14.84 13.45
C LEU A 170 -2.02 -15.09 14.88
N GLN A 171 -1.08 -15.17 15.86
CA GLN A 171 -1.45 -15.27 17.27
C GLN A 171 -2.26 -14.06 17.73
N TYR A 172 -1.80 -12.84 17.37
CA TYR A 172 -2.54 -11.61 17.67
C TYR A 172 -3.97 -11.63 17.09
N VAL A 173 -4.13 -12.11 15.85
CA VAL A 173 -5.46 -12.25 15.22
C VAL A 173 -6.30 -13.29 15.96
N ALA A 174 -5.73 -14.45 16.28
CA ALA A 174 -6.41 -15.52 17.03
C ALA A 174 -6.93 -15.02 18.38
N ASP A 175 -6.07 -14.32 19.14
CA ASP A 175 -6.43 -13.74 20.43
C ASP A 175 -7.56 -12.71 20.30
N SER A 176 -7.53 -11.91 19.23
CA SER A 176 -8.56 -10.87 18.98
C SER A 176 -9.90 -11.47 18.60
N GLU A 177 -9.92 -12.61 17.93
CA GLU A 177 -11.12 -13.35 17.49
C GLU A 177 -11.58 -14.41 18.51
N GLY A 178 -10.81 -14.61 19.61
CA GLY A 178 -11.11 -15.60 20.63
C GLY A 178 -10.95 -17.04 20.15
N ILE A 179 -10.03 -17.27 19.19
CA ILE A 179 -9.72 -18.58 18.62
C ILE A 179 -8.55 -19.19 19.37
N GLU A 180 -8.72 -20.37 19.96
CA GLU A 180 -7.63 -21.13 20.56
C GLU A 180 -6.74 -21.70 19.45
N THR A 181 -5.42 -21.55 19.57
CA THR A 181 -4.45 -21.99 18.57
C THR A 181 -3.26 -22.70 19.20
N GLU A 182 -2.72 -23.68 18.49
CA GLU A 182 -1.47 -24.33 18.87
C GLU A 182 -0.30 -23.68 18.11
N PRO A 183 0.87 -23.43 18.75
CA PRO A 183 2.04 -22.84 18.11
C PRO A 183 2.50 -23.59 16.85
N GLU A 184 2.38 -24.93 16.86
CA GLU A 184 2.73 -25.79 15.73
C GLU A 184 1.82 -25.54 14.54
N ALA A 185 0.53 -25.32 14.76
CA ALA A 185 -0.43 -24.99 13.71
C ALA A 185 -0.11 -23.63 13.08
N LEU A 186 0.18 -22.60 13.89
CA LEU A 186 0.58 -21.29 13.40
C LEU A 186 1.87 -21.34 12.59
N ASN A 187 2.84 -22.14 13.05
CA ASN A 187 4.11 -22.34 12.33
C ASN A 187 3.89 -23.03 10.98
N ALA A 188 3.02 -24.04 10.92
CA ALA A 188 2.67 -24.73 9.67
C ALA A 188 2.02 -23.78 8.67
N ILE A 189 1.11 -22.90 9.11
CA ILE A 189 0.48 -21.87 8.29
C ILE A 189 1.55 -20.88 7.78
N ALA A 190 2.43 -20.40 8.65
CA ALA A 190 3.48 -19.47 8.29
C ALA A 190 4.44 -20.04 7.24
N LEU A 191 4.85 -21.31 7.38
CA LEU A 191 5.65 -22.02 6.38
C LEU A 191 4.92 -22.13 5.03
N LYS A 192 3.63 -22.48 5.05
CA LYS A 192 2.83 -22.67 3.85
C LYS A 192 2.60 -21.34 3.10
N SER A 193 2.57 -20.23 3.80
CA SER A 193 2.31 -18.88 3.22
C SER A 193 3.50 -18.30 2.47
N ASP A 194 4.68 -18.90 2.58
CA ASP A 194 5.90 -18.49 1.85
C ASP A 194 6.21 -16.98 1.98
N GLY A 195 6.03 -16.44 3.18
CA GLY A 195 6.30 -15.03 3.49
C GLY A 195 5.22 -14.04 3.05
N GLY A 196 4.08 -14.51 2.57
CA GLY A 196 2.92 -13.67 2.21
C GLY A 196 1.89 -13.63 3.35
N MET A 197 1.71 -12.47 3.99
CA MET A 197 0.73 -12.32 5.07
C MET A 197 -0.72 -12.53 4.58
N ARG A 198 -1.04 -12.14 3.35
CA ARG A 198 -2.38 -12.39 2.78
C ARG A 198 -2.69 -13.86 2.70
N ASP A 199 -1.72 -14.66 2.23
CA ASP A 199 -1.87 -16.11 2.11
C ASP A 199 -1.93 -16.76 3.50
N ALA A 200 -1.12 -16.28 4.45
CA ALA A 200 -1.15 -16.74 5.84
C ALA A 200 -2.53 -16.53 6.48
N LEU A 201 -3.10 -15.33 6.35
CA LEU A 201 -4.43 -15.01 6.87
C LEU A 201 -5.53 -15.82 6.18
N SER A 202 -5.43 -16.03 4.86
CA SER A 202 -6.39 -16.84 4.11
C SER A 202 -6.37 -18.31 4.55
N ILE A 203 -5.19 -18.88 4.78
CA ILE A 203 -5.04 -20.25 5.28
C ILE A 203 -5.57 -20.33 6.72
N PHE A 204 -5.23 -19.34 7.56
CA PHE A 204 -5.71 -19.27 8.94
C PHE A 204 -7.24 -19.26 9.02
N ASP A 205 -7.89 -18.43 8.22
CA ASP A 205 -9.35 -18.33 8.14
C ASP A 205 -10.00 -19.66 7.71
N GLN A 206 -9.41 -20.32 6.71
CA GLN A 206 -9.89 -21.63 6.27
C GLN A 206 -9.75 -22.69 7.37
N VAL A 207 -8.60 -22.75 8.05
CA VAL A 207 -8.36 -23.75 9.09
C VAL A 207 -9.23 -23.52 10.31
N SER A 208 -9.38 -22.27 10.76
CA SER A 208 -10.24 -21.89 11.90
C SER A 208 -11.72 -22.20 11.63
N SER A 209 -12.17 -21.96 10.40
CA SER A 209 -13.54 -22.29 9.97
C SER A 209 -13.81 -23.83 10.00
N TYR A 210 -12.80 -24.63 9.67
CA TYR A 210 -12.90 -26.10 9.76
C TYR A 210 -12.88 -26.60 11.22
N GLY A 211 -12.10 -25.94 12.11
CA GLY A 211 -11.97 -26.33 13.51
C GLY A 211 -13.16 -25.94 14.38
N ALA A 212 -13.95 -24.92 14.00
CA ALA A 212 -15.14 -24.47 14.73
C ALA A 212 -16.31 -25.46 14.74
N GLY A 213 -16.16 -26.63 14.17
CA GLY A 213 -17.16 -27.71 14.12
C GLY A 213 -16.88 -28.88 15.06
N LYS A 214 -15.99 -28.76 16.02
CA LYS A 214 -15.74 -29.80 17.03
C LYS A 214 -15.91 -29.26 18.44
#